data_d45d9815a512f8399a3dc0098112ecd2
#
_entry.id   d45d9815a512f8399a3dc0098112ecd2
#
_cell.length_a   1.000
_cell.length_b   1.000
_cell.length_c   1.000
_cell.angle_alpha   90.00
_cell.angle_beta   90.00
_cell.angle_gamma   90.00
#
_symmetry.space_group_name_H-M   'P 1'
#
loop_
_entity.id
_entity.type
_entity.pdbx_description
1 polymer ?
#
loop_
_entity_poly.entity_id
_entity_poly.type
_entity_poly.pdbx_seq_one_letter_code
_entity_poly.pdbx_strand_id
1 'polypeptide(L)'
;VADTLMKKVAVHGAATVRFEHRHGATRLATLYHHDPLRVLLPDPRAGDLPIAVLVTTSGGLVGGDRLDVALSAGPGAAALVTTQAAEKVYRSAGPDCRIDTRVTVEAGGWLEWMPQEAIVFEGSRLRRLTRLELEGDARLIAGEMLVFGRAAFGETVTRGLVRDAWEVVRDGRLAWADALHMDGDLAETLAHPAGFGGAGACATLLYAASDAGSRRDALREAAEGLEGVRVGATAFDGLLVVRILGGEARSVRGAYAALWSHLRSAAAGLPVRLPRLWEV
;
A
#
# COMPACT_ATOMS: atom_id res chain seq x y z
N VAL A 1 37.19 -10.14 26.75
CA VAL A 1 36.03 -10.96 26.37
C VAL A 1 35.48 -10.35 25.08
N ALA A 2 35.72 -11.06 23.98
CA ALA A 2 35.41 -10.58 22.63
C ALA A 2 33.90 -10.36 22.46
N ASP A 3 33.52 -9.12 22.19
CA ASP A 3 32.22 -8.74 21.69
C ASP A 3 32.14 -9.23 20.22
N THR A 4 31.70 -10.48 20.04
CA THR A 4 31.36 -11.02 18.75
C THR A 4 30.02 -10.40 18.37
N LEU A 5 30.05 -9.17 17.88
CA LEU A 5 28.95 -8.56 17.14
C LEU A 5 28.59 -9.52 16.00
N MET A 6 27.58 -10.33 16.23
CA MET A 6 26.95 -11.08 15.15
C MET A 6 26.55 -10.05 14.08
N LYS A 7 27.30 -10.04 12.99
CA LYS A 7 27.00 -9.21 11.82
C LYS A 7 25.62 -9.63 11.33
N LYS A 8 24.61 -8.86 11.69
CA LYS A 8 23.24 -9.17 11.29
C LYS A 8 23.20 -9.12 9.76
N VAL A 9 22.97 -10.25 9.15
CA VAL A 9 22.86 -10.35 7.69
C VAL A 9 21.53 -9.71 7.34
N ALA A 10 21.58 -8.59 6.62
CA ALA A 10 20.38 -7.96 6.06
C ALA A 10 19.72 -8.94 5.08
N VAL A 11 18.41 -9.02 5.12
CA VAL A 11 17.65 -9.87 4.20
C VAL A 11 17.23 -9.09 2.96
N HIS A 12 17.17 -9.79 1.84
CA HIS A 12 16.70 -9.24 0.58
C HIS A 12 15.61 -10.17 0.02
N GLY A 13 14.34 -9.81 0.27
CA GLY A 13 13.18 -10.52 -0.23
C GLY A 13 12.76 -10.01 -1.60
N ALA A 14 12.27 -10.90 -2.45
CA ALA A 14 11.70 -10.52 -3.74
C ALA A 14 10.41 -11.30 -4.04
N ALA A 15 9.47 -10.64 -4.73
CA ALA A 15 8.28 -11.29 -5.28
C ALA A 15 7.94 -10.71 -6.66
N THR A 16 7.63 -11.59 -7.61
CA THR A 16 7.11 -11.21 -8.92
C THR A 16 5.83 -11.99 -9.17
N VAL A 17 4.73 -11.26 -9.45
CA VAL A 17 3.41 -11.83 -9.75
C VAL A 17 2.89 -11.19 -11.02
N ARG A 18 2.58 -12.00 -12.03
CA ARG A 18 1.96 -11.55 -13.28
C ARG A 18 0.67 -12.34 -13.54
N PHE A 19 -0.39 -11.60 -13.81
CA PHE A 19 -1.65 -12.13 -14.28
C PHE A 19 -1.84 -11.81 -15.77
N GLU A 20 -2.43 -12.75 -16.51
CA GLU A 20 -2.80 -12.58 -17.90
C GLU A 20 -4.23 -13.05 -18.17
N HIS A 21 -4.89 -12.45 -19.13
CA HIS A 21 -6.18 -12.92 -19.61
C HIS A 21 -5.98 -13.95 -20.70
N ARG A 22 -6.35 -15.20 -20.43
CA ARG A 22 -6.22 -16.32 -21.36
C ARG A 22 -7.48 -17.18 -21.34
N HIS A 23 -7.99 -17.56 -22.51
CA HIS A 23 -9.18 -18.43 -22.64
C HIS A 23 -10.39 -17.93 -21.85
N GLY A 24 -10.67 -16.61 -21.92
CA GLY A 24 -11.83 -16.00 -21.27
C GLY A 24 -11.74 -15.81 -19.75
N ALA A 25 -10.56 -16.01 -19.16
CA ALA A 25 -10.35 -15.82 -17.70
C ALA A 25 -8.97 -15.26 -17.37
N THR A 26 -8.88 -14.50 -16.29
CA THR A 26 -7.60 -14.10 -15.73
C THR A 26 -6.93 -15.28 -15.03
N ARG A 27 -5.67 -15.52 -15.33
CA ARG A 27 -4.84 -16.58 -14.77
C ARG A 27 -3.47 -16.06 -14.36
N LEU A 28 -2.88 -16.71 -13.36
CA LEU A 28 -1.48 -16.50 -13.02
C LEU A 28 -0.60 -16.94 -14.21
N ALA A 29 0.29 -16.04 -14.65
CA ALA A 29 1.24 -16.30 -15.73
C ALA A 29 2.67 -16.42 -15.23
N THR A 30 3.06 -15.62 -14.23
CA THR A 30 4.40 -15.66 -13.62
C THR A 30 4.27 -15.62 -12.12
N LEU A 31 5.01 -16.48 -11.45
CA LEU A 31 5.19 -16.48 -10.01
C LEU A 31 6.66 -16.72 -9.68
N TYR A 32 7.25 -15.76 -9.01
CA TYR A 32 8.57 -15.89 -8.38
C TYR A 32 8.53 -15.29 -6.99
N HIS A 33 9.16 -15.92 -6.04
CA HIS A 33 9.41 -15.32 -4.74
C HIS A 33 10.70 -15.85 -4.12
N HIS A 34 11.31 -15.03 -3.30
CA HIS A 34 12.54 -15.31 -2.58
C HIS A 34 12.40 -14.81 -1.14
N ASP A 35 12.88 -15.60 -0.18
CA ASP A 35 12.82 -15.28 1.25
C ASP A 35 13.36 -13.89 1.58
N PRO A 36 12.67 -13.16 2.49
CA PRO A 36 11.55 -13.61 3.33
C PRO A 36 10.16 -13.42 2.72
N LEU A 37 10.03 -13.11 1.43
CA LEU A 37 8.74 -13.03 0.78
C LEU A 37 8.25 -14.39 0.31
N ARG A 38 6.95 -14.64 0.50
CA ARG A 38 6.17 -15.74 -0.07
C ARG A 38 4.93 -15.20 -0.74
N VAL A 39 4.43 -15.91 -1.74
CA VAL A 39 3.17 -15.57 -2.40
C VAL A 39 2.24 -16.77 -2.27
N LEU A 40 1.06 -16.51 -1.76
CA LEU A 40 -0.03 -17.47 -1.68
C LEU A 40 -1.12 -17.09 -2.68
N LEU A 41 -1.83 -18.06 -3.20
CA LEU A 41 -2.89 -17.92 -4.20
C LEU A 41 -4.17 -18.57 -3.68
N PRO A 42 -4.86 -17.96 -2.71
CA PRO A 42 -6.12 -18.53 -2.22
C PRO A 42 -7.22 -18.41 -3.28
N ASP A 43 -8.20 -19.28 -3.20
CA ASP A 43 -9.38 -19.17 -4.04
C ASP A 43 -10.14 -17.88 -3.74
N PRO A 44 -10.48 -17.08 -4.76
CA PRO A 44 -11.27 -15.89 -4.58
C PRO A 44 -12.70 -16.25 -4.14
N ARG A 45 -13.38 -15.30 -3.50
CA ARG A 45 -14.82 -15.43 -3.26
C ARG A 45 -15.57 -15.38 -4.60
N ALA A 46 -16.73 -16.03 -4.66
CA ALA A 46 -17.56 -16.02 -5.87
C ALA A 46 -17.85 -14.58 -6.35
N GLY A 47 -17.57 -14.31 -7.62
CA GLY A 47 -17.74 -13.01 -8.25
C GLY A 47 -16.65 -11.98 -7.93
N ASP A 48 -15.56 -12.38 -7.25
CA ASP A 48 -14.40 -11.54 -6.99
C ASP A 48 -13.22 -11.86 -7.92
N LEU A 49 -12.18 -11.03 -7.87
CA LEU A 49 -10.98 -11.15 -8.69
C LEU A 49 -10.09 -12.32 -8.21
N PRO A 50 -9.33 -12.94 -9.11
CA PRO A 50 -8.17 -13.74 -8.72
C PRO A 50 -7.26 -12.92 -7.79
N ILE A 51 -6.80 -13.57 -6.73
CA ILE A 51 -6.06 -12.91 -5.66
C ILE A 51 -4.68 -13.53 -5.44
N ALA A 52 -3.66 -12.68 -5.27
CA ALA A 52 -2.37 -13.08 -4.71
C ALA A 52 -2.16 -12.40 -3.35
N VAL A 53 -1.59 -13.14 -2.41
CA VAL A 53 -1.31 -12.68 -1.05
C VAL A 53 0.18 -12.79 -0.78
N LEU A 54 0.84 -11.65 -0.57
CA LEU A 54 2.23 -11.61 -0.17
C LEU A 54 2.33 -11.82 1.35
N VAL A 55 3.31 -12.60 1.75
CA VAL A 55 3.60 -12.93 3.15
C VAL A 55 5.06 -12.65 3.43
N THR A 56 5.35 -11.78 4.39
CA THR A 56 6.70 -11.59 4.93
C THR A 56 6.92 -12.56 6.08
N THR A 57 7.82 -13.53 5.89
CA THR A 57 8.04 -14.63 6.84
C THR A 57 9.05 -14.32 7.95
N SER A 58 9.73 -13.18 7.89
CA SER A 58 10.73 -12.75 8.89
C SER A 58 10.13 -12.17 10.17
N GLY A 59 8.80 -12.03 10.25
CA GLY A 59 8.13 -11.41 11.40
C GLY A 59 8.24 -9.89 11.47
N GLY A 60 8.86 -9.27 10.48
CA GLY A 60 9.08 -7.83 10.30
C GLY A 60 10.48 -7.50 9.81
N LEU A 61 10.71 -6.24 9.51
CA LEU A 61 11.91 -5.72 8.86
C LEU A 61 12.72 -4.86 9.83
N VAL A 62 14.03 -4.85 9.63
CA VAL A 62 14.98 -4.02 10.38
C VAL A 62 15.86 -3.22 9.42
N GLY A 63 16.66 -2.32 9.95
CA GLY A 63 17.60 -1.54 9.15
C GLY A 63 18.55 -2.42 8.33
N GLY A 64 18.65 -2.10 7.03
CA GLY A 64 19.42 -2.86 6.04
C GLY A 64 18.59 -3.87 5.24
N ASP A 65 17.42 -4.28 5.71
CA ASP A 65 16.55 -5.20 4.98
C ASP A 65 15.95 -4.53 3.74
N ARG A 66 15.74 -5.32 2.70
CA ARG A 66 15.16 -4.89 1.43
C ARG A 66 14.08 -5.85 0.94
N LEU A 67 12.98 -5.30 0.48
CA LEU A 67 11.94 -6.03 -0.24
C LEU A 67 11.74 -5.41 -1.63
N ASP A 68 11.78 -6.24 -2.67
CA ASP A 68 11.48 -5.87 -4.05
C ASP A 68 10.23 -6.61 -4.52
N VAL A 69 9.18 -5.85 -4.87
CA VAL A 69 7.90 -6.41 -5.30
C VAL A 69 7.59 -5.93 -6.73
N ALA A 70 7.34 -6.87 -7.64
CA ALA A 70 6.92 -6.58 -9.01
C ALA A 70 5.56 -7.26 -9.29
N LEU A 71 4.55 -6.45 -9.56
CA LEU A 71 3.18 -6.90 -9.81
C LEU A 71 2.77 -6.46 -11.21
N SER A 72 2.10 -7.33 -11.96
CA SER A 72 1.62 -6.92 -13.27
C SER A 72 0.32 -7.62 -13.69
N ALA A 73 -0.50 -6.86 -14.43
CA ALA A 73 -1.66 -7.36 -15.14
C ALA A 73 -1.51 -7.07 -16.63
N GLY A 74 -1.49 -8.13 -17.42
CA GLY A 74 -1.47 -8.04 -18.89
C GLY A 74 -2.79 -7.54 -19.47
N PRO A 75 -2.89 -7.42 -20.81
CA PRO A 75 -4.07 -6.88 -21.46
C PRO A 75 -5.35 -7.63 -21.06
N GLY A 76 -6.38 -6.89 -20.63
CA GLY A 76 -7.67 -7.45 -20.22
C GLY A 76 -7.65 -8.32 -18.96
N ALA A 77 -6.52 -8.49 -18.32
CA ALA A 77 -6.44 -9.20 -17.04
C ALA A 77 -6.97 -8.35 -15.89
N ALA A 78 -7.66 -8.99 -14.94
CA ALA A 78 -8.17 -8.33 -13.75
C ALA A 78 -7.79 -9.12 -12.49
N ALA A 79 -7.06 -8.52 -11.56
CA ALA A 79 -6.55 -9.21 -10.37
C ALA A 79 -6.46 -8.29 -9.15
N LEU A 80 -6.38 -8.89 -7.97
CA LEU A 80 -6.10 -8.24 -6.71
C LEU A 80 -4.81 -8.81 -6.10
N VAL A 81 -3.96 -7.94 -5.59
CA VAL A 81 -2.81 -8.32 -4.77
C VAL A 81 -2.88 -7.61 -3.43
N THR A 82 -2.69 -8.34 -2.35
CA THR A 82 -2.68 -7.82 -0.98
C THR A 82 -1.56 -8.47 -0.17
N THR A 83 -1.34 -8.04 1.06
CA THR A 83 -0.45 -8.72 2.01
C THR A 83 -1.26 -9.48 3.06
N GLN A 84 -0.64 -10.48 3.69
CA GLN A 84 -1.31 -11.32 4.69
C GLN A 84 -1.58 -10.57 6.00
N ALA A 85 -0.64 -9.73 6.41
CA ALA A 85 -0.68 -9.02 7.69
C ALA A 85 0.07 -7.69 7.58
N ALA A 86 -0.03 -6.87 8.63
CA ALA A 86 0.74 -5.65 8.78
C ALA A 86 2.26 -5.91 8.69
N GLU A 87 2.96 -5.06 7.93
CA GLU A 87 4.43 -5.09 7.86
C GLU A 87 5.00 -4.29 9.05
N LYS A 88 5.82 -4.93 9.85
CA LYS A 88 6.44 -4.31 11.03
C LYS A 88 7.82 -3.82 10.69
N VAL A 89 8.08 -2.54 10.90
CA VAL A 89 9.41 -1.94 10.68
C VAL A 89 10.01 -1.60 12.04
N TYR A 90 10.95 -2.43 12.46
CA TYR A 90 11.61 -2.32 13.76
C TYR A 90 12.69 -1.25 13.79
N ARG A 91 13.15 -0.91 15.00
CA ARG A 91 14.28 0.00 15.23
C ARG A 91 15.48 -0.39 14.38
N SER A 92 16.09 0.61 13.75
CA SER A 92 17.35 0.46 13.03
C SER A 92 18.55 0.83 13.88
N ALA A 93 19.67 0.15 13.66
CA ALA A 93 20.98 0.52 14.20
C ALA A 93 21.77 1.49 13.29
N GLY A 94 21.11 2.05 12.25
CA GLY A 94 21.70 3.02 11.34
C GLY A 94 21.25 2.86 9.89
N PRO A 95 21.32 1.69 9.23
CA PRO A 95 20.88 1.54 7.86
C PRO A 95 19.36 1.70 7.69
N ASP A 96 18.93 2.16 6.52
CA ASP A 96 17.51 2.23 6.19
C ASP A 96 16.99 0.84 5.76
N CYS A 97 15.78 0.48 6.18
CA CYS A 97 14.97 -0.59 5.56
C CYS A 97 14.36 -0.05 4.27
N ARG A 98 14.33 -0.86 3.21
CA ARG A 98 13.80 -0.46 1.90
C ARG A 98 12.70 -1.39 1.42
N ILE A 99 11.63 -0.81 0.89
CA ILE A 99 10.54 -1.53 0.22
C ILE A 99 10.31 -0.85 -1.12
N ASP A 100 10.63 -1.53 -2.21
CA ASP A 100 10.42 -1.04 -3.57
C ASP A 100 9.33 -1.88 -4.25
N THR A 101 8.19 -1.26 -4.54
CA THR A 101 7.05 -1.89 -5.20
C THR A 101 6.85 -1.29 -6.59
N ARG A 102 6.85 -2.13 -7.62
CA ARG A 102 6.47 -1.74 -8.98
C ARG A 102 5.19 -2.47 -9.38
N VAL A 103 4.22 -1.71 -9.85
CA VAL A 103 2.93 -2.22 -10.34
C VAL A 103 2.78 -1.78 -11.79
N THR A 104 2.66 -2.73 -12.71
CA THR A 104 2.48 -2.46 -14.15
C THR A 104 1.13 -2.97 -14.61
N VAL A 105 0.33 -2.12 -15.25
CA VAL A 105 -0.97 -2.50 -15.81
C VAL A 105 -0.99 -2.14 -17.30
N GLU A 106 -1.10 -3.16 -18.12
CA GLU A 106 -1.17 -3.00 -19.59
C GLU A 106 -2.59 -2.61 -20.02
N ALA A 107 -2.74 -2.13 -21.26
CA ALA A 107 -4.02 -1.62 -21.78
C ALA A 107 -5.18 -2.61 -21.56
N GLY A 108 -6.34 -2.12 -21.14
CA GLY A 108 -7.52 -2.92 -20.81
C GLY A 108 -7.41 -3.70 -19.50
N GLY A 109 -6.26 -3.67 -18.83
CA GLY A 109 -6.04 -4.36 -17.54
C GLY A 109 -6.66 -3.63 -16.35
N TRP A 110 -6.96 -4.39 -15.29
CA TRP A 110 -7.38 -3.93 -13.97
C TRP A 110 -6.50 -4.59 -12.91
N LEU A 111 -5.88 -3.81 -12.03
CA LEU A 111 -5.17 -4.34 -10.87
C LEU A 111 -5.58 -3.58 -9.60
N GLU A 112 -5.69 -4.31 -8.50
CA GLU A 112 -5.80 -3.72 -7.17
C GLU A 112 -4.54 -4.08 -6.38
N TRP A 113 -3.75 -3.07 -5.94
CA TRP A 113 -2.64 -3.23 -4.99
C TRP A 113 -3.03 -2.66 -3.64
N MET A 114 -3.43 -3.52 -2.73
CA MET A 114 -4.03 -3.15 -1.45
C MET A 114 -3.37 -3.91 -0.29
N PRO A 115 -2.11 -3.58 0.05
CA PRO A 115 -1.43 -4.18 1.19
C PRO A 115 -2.07 -3.77 2.52
N GLN A 116 -1.84 -4.57 3.54
CA GLN A 116 -2.10 -4.21 4.93
C GLN A 116 -1.16 -3.05 5.35
N GLU A 117 -1.40 -2.48 6.51
CA GLU A 117 -0.60 -1.37 7.04
C GLU A 117 0.87 -1.71 7.26
N ALA A 118 1.74 -0.69 7.13
CA ALA A 118 3.09 -0.73 7.67
C ALA A 118 3.11 -0.03 9.03
N ILE A 119 3.55 -0.74 10.08
CA ILE A 119 3.68 -0.22 11.43
C ILE A 119 5.13 0.16 11.66
N VAL A 120 5.40 1.45 11.78
CA VAL A 120 6.75 1.98 12.05
C VAL A 120 6.95 2.14 13.55
N PHE A 121 7.96 1.49 14.11
CA PHE A 121 8.28 1.49 15.54
C PHE A 121 9.26 2.62 15.87
N GLU A 122 9.40 2.91 17.16
CA GLU A 122 10.37 3.90 17.63
C GLU A 122 11.79 3.61 17.13
N GLY A 123 12.42 4.62 16.52
CA GLY A 123 13.77 4.51 15.94
C GLY A 123 13.85 3.68 14.66
N SER A 124 12.72 3.37 14.01
CA SER A 124 12.71 2.73 12.70
C SER A 124 13.21 3.67 11.61
N ARG A 125 13.72 3.10 10.51
CA ARG A 125 14.17 3.84 9.33
C ARG A 125 13.63 3.17 8.07
N LEU A 126 12.49 3.67 7.57
CA LEU A 126 11.79 3.15 6.40
C LEU A 126 11.97 4.06 5.19
N ARG A 127 12.38 3.48 4.07
CA ARG A 127 12.22 4.06 2.74
C ARG A 127 11.36 3.13 1.88
N ARG A 128 10.17 3.60 1.53
CA ARG A 128 9.25 2.90 0.64
C ARG A 128 9.05 3.71 -0.63
N LEU A 129 9.08 3.03 -1.77
CA LEU A 129 8.72 3.59 -3.06
C LEU A 129 7.69 2.68 -3.73
N THR A 130 6.54 3.23 -4.07
CA THR A 130 5.52 2.55 -4.88
C THR A 130 5.41 3.26 -6.23
N ARG A 131 5.85 2.55 -7.27
CA ARG A 131 5.82 3.03 -8.66
C ARG A 131 4.74 2.29 -9.42
N LEU A 132 3.79 3.05 -9.97
CA LEU A 132 2.66 2.58 -10.74
C LEU A 132 2.86 2.95 -12.21
N GLU A 133 2.83 1.96 -13.09
CA GLU A 133 3.03 2.13 -14.54
C GLU A 133 1.78 1.64 -15.27
N LEU A 134 1.12 2.54 -16.01
CA LEU A 134 -0.13 2.27 -16.70
C LEU A 134 0.00 2.56 -18.18
N GLU A 135 -0.57 1.70 -19.01
CA GLU A 135 -0.61 1.86 -20.47
C GLU A 135 -2.05 2.07 -20.96
N GLY A 136 -2.23 3.06 -21.85
CA GLY A 136 -3.50 3.34 -22.50
C GLY A 136 -4.67 3.50 -21.52
N ASP A 137 -5.68 2.66 -21.65
CA ASP A 137 -6.90 2.64 -20.84
C ASP A 137 -6.83 1.74 -19.59
N ALA A 138 -5.62 1.34 -19.19
CA ALA A 138 -5.38 0.60 -17.97
C ALA A 138 -5.98 1.29 -16.74
N ARG A 139 -6.52 0.49 -15.81
CA ARG A 139 -7.14 0.96 -14.58
C ARG A 139 -6.51 0.29 -13.35
N LEU A 140 -6.29 1.08 -12.32
CA LEU A 140 -5.62 0.62 -11.10
C LEU A 140 -6.24 1.26 -9.86
N ILE A 141 -6.50 0.46 -8.84
CA ILE A 141 -6.64 0.95 -7.47
C ILE A 141 -5.36 0.54 -6.72
N ALA A 142 -4.72 1.50 -6.07
CA ALA A 142 -3.57 1.23 -5.21
C ALA A 142 -3.67 2.02 -3.92
N GLY A 143 -3.15 1.48 -2.84
CA GLY A 143 -3.11 2.26 -1.62
C GLY A 143 -2.15 1.68 -0.61
N GLU A 144 -1.78 2.48 0.36
CA GLU A 144 -0.89 2.11 1.44
C GLU A 144 -1.25 2.87 2.71
N MET A 145 -1.01 2.23 3.84
CA MET A 145 -1.28 2.79 5.15
C MET A 145 -0.02 2.73 6.03
N LEU A 146 0.19 3.79 6.81
CA LEU A 146 1.22 3.89 7.83
C LEU A 146 0.59 4.05 9.20
N VAL A 147 1.11 3.31 10.17
CA VAL A 147 0.77 3.43 11.59
C VAL A 147 2.03 3.78 12.37
N PHE A 148 1.96 4.83 13.18
CA PHE A 148 3.10 5.33 13.95
C PHE A 148 3.06 4.76 15.37
N GLY A 149 3.91 3.75 15.63
CA GLY A 149 4.01 3.07 16.92
C GLY A 149 2.90 2.07 17.20
N ARG A 150 3.02 1.42 18.34
CA ARG A 150 2.05 0.44 18.84
C ARG A 150 1.23 1.08 19.96
N ALA A 151 0.24 1.90 19.62
CA ALA A 151 -0.57 2.62 20.58
C ALA A 151 -1.16 1.69 21.67
N ALA A 152 -1.57 0.46 21.31
CA ALA A 152 -2.07 -0.54 22.24
C ALA A 152 -1.03 -0.99 23.32
N PHE A 153 0.27 -0.74 23.08
CA PHE A 153 1.37 -1.01 23.99
C PHE A 153 1.96 0.26 24.59
N GLY A 154 1.29 1.42 24.41
CA GLY A 154 1.79 2.70 24.92
C GLY A 154 3.03 3.24 24.22
N GLU A 155 3.40 2.67 23.05
CA GLU A 155 4.56 3.13 22.30
C GLU A 155 4.22 4.39 21.50
N THR A 156 5.03 5.44 21.68
CA THR A 156 5.00 6.66 20.90
C THR A 156 6.26 6.72 20.04
N VAL A 157 6.10 7.01 18.76
CA VAL A 157 7.23 7.20 17.85
C VAL A 157 7.70 8.65 17.95
N THR A 158 8.91 8.83 18.46
CA THR A 158 9.51 10.15 18.62
C THR A 158 10.62 10.41 17.61
N ARG A 159 11.35 9.38 17.19
CA ARG A 159 12.50 9.50 16.30
C ARG A 159 12.51 8.39 15.25
N GLY A 160 13.11 8.70 14.11
CA GLY A 160 13.29 7.73 13.04
C GLY A 160 13.43 8.38 11.68
N LEU A 161 13.23 7.57 10.65
CA LEU A 161 13.08 8.03 9.28
C LEU A 161 11.87 7.33 8.67
N VAL A 162 10.97 8.10 8.09
CA VAL A 162 9.89 7.61 7.26
C VAL A 162 9.89 8.37 5.94
N ARG A 163 10.22 7.67 4.87
CA ARG A 163 10.02 8.15 3.50
C ARG A 163 9.08 7.19 2.80
N ASP A 164 7.91 7.68 2.46
CA ASP A 164 6.86 6.96 1.74
C ASP A 164 6.55 7.70 0.44
N ALA A 165 7.05 7.19 -0.67
CA ALA A 165 7.06 7.87 -1.95
C ALA A 165 6.23 7.13 -2.99
N TRP A 166 5.57 7.91 -3.85
CA TRP A 166 4.75 7.44 -4.94
C TRP A 166 5.21 8.03 -6.26
N GLU A 167 5.17 7.23 -7.31
CA GLU A 167 5.31 7.67 -8.69
C GLU A 167 4.23 7.01 -9.53
N VAL A 168 3.52 7.81 -10.32
CA VAL A 168 2.56 7.31 -11.32
C VAL A 168 3.05 7.70 -12.70
N VAL A 169 3.28 6.70 -13.53
CA VAL A 169 3.71 6.85 -14.92
C VAL A 169 2.59 6.34 -15.81
N ARG A 170 2.17 7.17 -16.76
CA ARG A 170 1.21 6.76 -17.79
C ARG A 170 1.83 6.92 -19.17
N ASP A 171 1.80 5.86 -19.97
CA ASP A 171 2.37 5.83 -21.32
C ASP A 171 3.82 6.36 -21.37
N GLY A 172 4.65 5.91 -20.39
CA GLY A 172 6.06 6.29 -20.26
C GLY A 172 6.32 7.69 -19.71
N ARG A 173 5.28 8.49 -19.39
CA ARG A 173 5.41 9.84 -18.86
C ARG A 173 5.03 9.89 -17.38
N LEU A 174 5.84 10.53 -16.57
CA LEU A 174 5.52 10.78 -15.15
C LEU A 174 4.30 11.70 -15.08
N ALA A 175 3.17 11.15 -14.61
CA ALA A 175 1.92 11.87 -14.42
C ALA A 175 1.80 12.49 -13.03
N TRP A 176 2.38 11.82 -12.01
CA TRP A 176 2.36 12.31 -10.64
C TRP A 176 3.47 11.69 -9.82
N ALA A 177 4.00 12.48 -8.89
CA ALA A 177 4.91 12.03 -7.86
C ALA A 177 4.61 12.75 -6.55
N ASP A 178 4.75 12.02 -5.44
CA ASP A 178 4.57 12.55 -4.10
C ASP A 178 5.42 11.78 -3.10
N ALA A 179 5.73 12.40 -1.97
CA ALA A 179 6.44 11.74 -0.90
C ALA A 179 6.12 12.36 0.46
N LEU A 180 5.70 11.53 1.40
CA LEU A 180 5.86 11.83 2.81
C LEU A 180 7.33 11.61 3.17
N HIS A 181 7.98 12.62 3.76
CA HIS A 181 9.34 12.48 4.24
C HIS A 181 9.51 13.15 5.61
N MET A 182 9.85 12.33 6.59
CA MET A 182 10.16 12.76 7.96
C MET A 182 11.48 12.10 8.36
N ASP A 183 12.44 12.86 8.90
CA ASP A 183 13.74 12.35 9.36
C ASP A 183 14.13 13.07 10.66
N GLY A 184 14.59 12.33 11.63
CA GLY A 184 14.99 12.86 12.95
C GLY A 184 13.84 12.90 13.95
N ASP A 185 13.36 14.09 14.34
CA ASP A 185 12.24 14.25 15.28
C ASP A 185 10.89 14.08 14.57
N LEU A 186 10.31 12.90 14.73
CA LEU A 186 9.01 12.58 14.16
C LEU A 186 7.86 13.12 15.04
N ALA A 187 8.08 13.22 16.34
CA ALA A 187 7.05 13.68 17.26
C ALA A 187 6.62 15.12 16.96
N GLU A 188 7.58 16.01 16.68
CA GLU A 188 7.29 17.39 16.29
C GLU A 188 6.45 17.44 15.01
N THR A 189 6.85 16.69 13.98
CA THR A 189 6.13 16.62 12.69
C THR A 189 4.73 16.05 12.85
N LEU A 190 4.57 14.96 13.61
CA LEU A 190 3.28 14.32 13.86
C LEU A 190 2.33 15.22 14.67
N ALA A 191 2.86 15.99 15.63
CA ALA A 191 2.06 16.93 16.43
C ALA A 191 1.67 18.19 15.66
N HIS A 192 2.40 18.57 14.59
CA HIS A 192 2.22 19.86 13.90
C HIS A 192 0.82 19.98 13.26
N PRO A 193 0.04 21.04 13.57
CA PRO A 193 -1.35 21.17 13.12
C PRO A 193 -1.51 21.22 11.59
N ALA A 194 -0.55 21.83 10.89
CA ALA A 194 -0.56 21.90 9.42
C ALA A 194 -0.14 20.59 8.73
N GLY A 195 0.33 19.60 9.50
CA GLY A 195 0.69 18.26 9.04
C GLY A 195 -0.30 17.23 9.54
N PHE A 196 0.18 16.39 10.46
CA PHE A 196 -0.62 15.30 11.01
C PHE A 196 -1.62 15.74 12.09
N GLY A 197 -1.34 16.83 12.84
CA GLY A 197 -2.19 17.32 13.91
C GLY A 197 -2.46 16.27 14.99
N GLY A 198 -1.44 15.48 15.34
CA GLY A 198 -1.52 14.41 16.33
C GLY A 198 -2.08 13.09 15.81
N ALA A 199 -2.28 12.92 14.50
CA ALA A 199 -2.75 11.65 13.94
C ALA A 199 -1.71 10.54 14.13
N GLY A 200 -2.17 9.38 14.64
CA GLY A 200 -1.37 8.18 14.85
C GLY A 200 -1.28 7.26 13.62
N ALA A 201 -2.09 7.53 12.59
CA ALA A 201 -2.06 6.76 11.35
C ALA A 201 -2.48 7.62 10.15
N CYS A 202 -1.98 7.24 8.98
CA CYS A 202 -2.39 7.83 7.71
C CYS A 202 -2.49 6.78 6.61
N ALA A 203 -3.29 7.08 5.59
CA ALA A 203 -3.37 6.26 4.39
C ALA A 203 -3.45 7.11 3.12
N THR A 204 -2.92 6.57 2.04
CA THR A 204 -3.11 7.06 0.69
C THR A 204 -3.88 5.98 -0.08
N LEU A 205 -4.98 6.36 -0.72
CA LEU A 205 -5.70 5.53 -1.68
C LEU A 205 -5.72 6.26 -3.02
N LEU A 206 -5.37 5.55 -4.08
CA LEU A 206 -5.24 6.11 -5.41
C LEU A 206 -6.07 5.28 -6.39
N TYR A 207 -6.85 5.97 -7.22
CA TYR A 207 -7.50 5.39 -8.38
C TYR A 207 -6.97 6.06 -9.65
N ALA A 208 -6.41 5.28 -10.55
CA ALA A 208 -5.83 5.74 -11.80
C ALA A 208 -6.63 5.17 -12.98
N ALA A 209 -7.41 6.03 -13.64
CA ALA A 209 -8.25 5.69 -14.79
C ALA A 209 -8.74 6.97 -15.46
N SER A 210 -9.20 6.88 -16.72
CA SER A 210 -9.74 8.02 -17.45
C SER A 210 -10.98 8.64 -16.80
N ASP A 211 -11.76 7.85 -16.05
CA ASP A 211 -12.96 8.27 -15.33
C ASP A 211 -12.72 8.71 -13.87
N ALA A 212 -11.46 8.81 -13.42
CA ALA A 212 -11.12 9.16 -12.04
C ALA A 212 -11.73 10.48 -11.56
N GLY A 213 -11.80 11.48 -12.45
CA GLY A 213 -12.40 12.77 -12.15
C GLY A 213 -13.89 12.68 -11.77
N SER A 214 -14.65 11.83 -12.45
CA SER A 214 -16.09 11.66 -12.20
C SER A 214 -16.41 10.90 -10.89
N ARG A 215 -15.40 10.24 -10.30
CA ARG A 215 -15.57 9.48 -9.05
C ARG A 215 -15.34 10.31 -7.79
N ARG A 216 -14.74 11.50 -7.94
CA ARG A 216 -14.31 12.33 -6.79
C ARG A 216 -15.46 12.71 -5.85
N ASP A 217 -16.56 13.22 -6.38
CA ASP A 217 -17.62 13.77 -5.55
C ASP A 217 -18.42 12.67 -4.84
N ALA A 218 -18.71 11.56 -5.53
CA ALA A 218 -19.29 10.37 -4.90
C ALA A 218 -18.40 9.77 -3.80
N LEU A 219 -17.08 9.81 -3.98
CA LEU A 219 -16.14 9.35 -2.95
C LEU A 219 -16.12 10.31 -1.74
N ARG A 220 -16.20 11.61 -1.96
CA ARG A 220 -16.29 12.59 -0.87
C ARG A 220 -17.57 12.40 -0.06
N GLU A 221 -18.71 12.19 -0.73
CA GLU A 221 -19.98 11.87 -0.08
C GLU A 221 -19.86 10.57 0.74
N ALA A 222 -19.26 9.52 0.17
CA ALA A 222 -19.01 8.28 0.90
C ALA A 222 -18.08 8.46 2.12
N ALA A 223 -17.24 9.49 2.13
CA ALA A 223 -16.36 9.82 3.24
C ALA A 223 -17.01 10.63 4.36
N GLU A 224 -18.13 11.33 4.11
CA GLU A 224 -18.78 12.22 5.09
C GLU A 224 -19.27 11.49 6.34
N GLY A 225 -19.64 10.21 6.22
CA GLY A 225 -20.07 9.37 7.35
C GLY A 225 -18.97 8.64 8.12
N LEU A 226 -17.70 8.87 7.78
CA LEU A 226 -16.59 8.15 8.41
C LEU A 226 -16.11 8.90 9.66
N GLU A 227 -16.27 8.26 10.82
CA GLU A 227 -15.91 8.85 12.10
C GLU A 227 -14.44 8.61 12.47
N GLY A 228 -13.86 9.53 13.25
CA GLY A 228 -12.49 9.41 13.79
C GLY A 228 -11.38 9.62 12.76
N VAL A 229 -11.72 10.08 11.55
CA VAL A 229 -10.78 10.34 10.46
C VAL A 229 -11.03 11.68 9.78
N ARG A 230 -9.97 12.23 9.19
CA ARG A 230 -10.03 13.34 8.23
C ARG A 230 -9.73 12.77 6.85
N VAL A 231 -10.62 12.99 5.89
CA VAL A 231 -10.47 12.50 4.52
C VAL A 231 -10.44 13.67 3.56
N GLY A 232 -9.50 13.66 2.65
CA GLY A 232 -9.42 14.58 1.52
C GLY A 232 -9.28 13.82 0.22
N ALA A 233 -10.06 14.23 -0.81
CA ALA A 233 -9.97 13.63 -2.13
C ALA A 233 -9.80 14.71 -3.21
N THR A 234 -8.83 14.51 -4.10
CA THR A 234 -8.50 15.41 -5.21
C THR A 234 -8.37 14.59 -6.50
N ALA A 235 -8.91 15.10 -7.60
CA ALA A 235 -8.81 14.45 -8.90
C ALA A 235 -8.17 15.40 -9.92
N PHE A 236 -7.25 14.87 -10.72
CA PHE A 236 -6.55 15.55 -11.83
C PHE A 236 -5.96 14.51 -12.79
N ASP A 237 -5.87 14.82 -14.04
CA ASP A 237 -5.16 14.06 -15.08
C ASP A 237 -5.37 12.54 -15.04
N GLY A 238 -6.61 12.08 -14.85
CA GLY A 238 -6.93 10.66 -14.77
C GLY A 238 -6.49 9.99 -13.46
N LEU A 239 -6.21 10.77 -12.43
CA LEU A 239 -5.91 10.30 -11.08
C LEU A 239 -6.94 10.83 -10.08
N LEU A 240 -7.34 9.99 -9.15
CA LEU A 240 -8.06 10.37 -7.93
C LEU A 240 -7.18 9.95 -6.74
N VAL A 241 -6.71 10.94 -6.00
CA VAL A 241 -5.85 10.75 -4.82
C VAL A 241 -6.66 11.05 -3.58
N VAL A 242 -6.71 10.09 -2.66
CA VAL A 242 -7.40 10.20 -1.37
C VAL A 242 -6.37 10.12 -0.26
N ARG A 243 -6.46 11.05 0.69
CA ARG A 243 -5.64 11.07 1.90
C ARG A 243 -6.53 10.89 3.11
N ILE A 244 -6.12 10.00 4.00
CA ILE A 244 -6.85 9.68 5.23
C ILE A 244 -5.90 9.87 6.40
N LEU A 245 -6.32 10.59 7.43
CA LEU A 245 -5.59 10.80 8.69
C LEU A 245 -6.51 10.48 9.85
N GLY A 246 -6.00 9.81 10.87
CA GLY A 246 -6.77 9.54 12.09
C GLY A 246 -5.89 9.27 13.31
N GLY A 247 -6.44 9.49 14.48
CA GLY A 247 -5.75 9.21 15.75
C GLY A 247 -5.52 7.72 15.96
N GLU A 248 -6.48 6.90 15.55
CA GLU A 248 -6.47 5.46 15.74
C GLU A 248 -6.30 4.71 14.40
N ALA A 249 -5.38 3.75 14.37
CA ALA A 249 -5.13 2.90 13.21
C ALA A 249 -6.39 2.17 12.73
N ARG A 250 -7.24 1.72 13.65
CA ARG A 250 -8.50 1.04 13.35
C ARG A 250 -9.47 1.92 12.55
N SER A 251 -9.62 3.19 12.93
CA SER A 251 -10.50 4.14 12.22
C SER A 251 -9.97 4.42 10.82
N VAL A 252 -8.64 4.63 10.65
CA VAL A 252 -8.01 4.83 9.35
C VAL A 252 -8.17 3.59 8.47
N ARG A 253 -7.95 2.38 9.02
CA ARG A 253 -8.13 1.11 8.31
C ARG A 253 -9.58 0.92 7.86
N GLY A 254 -10.56 1.22 8.73
CA GLY A 254 -11.99 1.12 8.41
C GLY A 254 -12.38 2.08 7.28
N ALA A 255 -11.93 3.34 7.35
CA ALA A 255 -12.16 4.34 6.32
C ALA A 255 -11.52 3.95 4.98
N TYR A 256 -10.26 3.53 5.02
CA TYR A 256 -9.53 3.04 3.85
C TYR A 256 -10.25 1.86 3.17
N ALA A 257 -10.67 0.88 3.95
CA ALA A 257 -11.39 -0.29 3.48
C ALA A 257 -12.77 0.07 2.86
N ALA A 258 -13.53 0.97 3.49
CA ALA A 258 -14.81 1.43 3.00
C ALA A 258 -14.68 2.19 1.66
N LEU A 259 -13.72 3.11 1.56
CA LEU A 259 -13.49 3.88 0.34
C LEU A 259 -12.93 3.02 -0.80
N TRP A 260 -12.06 2.06 -0.50
CA TRP A 260 -11.63 1.06 -1.49
C TRP A 260 -12.81 0.23 -2.01
N SER A 261 -13.63 -0.30 -1.09
CA SER A 261 -14.82 -1.08 -1.45
C SER A 261 -15.80 -0.28 -2.32
N HIS A 262 -16.01 1.01 -1.98
CA HIS A 262 -16.82 1.93 -2.79
C HIS A 262 -16.23 2.10 -4.20
N LEU A 263 -14.93 2.38 -4.32
CA LEU A 263 -14.27 2.59 -5.61
C LEU A 263 -14.31 1.34 -6.50
N ARG A 264 -13.98 0.16 -5.98
CA ARG A 264 -13.98 -1.07 -6.78
C ARG A 264 -15.37 -1.43 -7.29
N SER A 265 -16.39 -1.18 -6.49
CA SER A 265 -17.78 -1.40 -6.90
C SER A 265 -18.22 -0.38 -7.94
N ALA A 266 -18.00 0.91 -7.70
CA ALA A 266 -18.40 1.97 -8.61
C ALA A 266 -17.66 1.95 -9.95
N ALA A 267 -16.37 1.57 -9.96
CA ALA A 267 -15.53 1.62 -11.16
C ALA A 267 -15.53 0.31 -11.96
N ALA A 268 -15.69 -0.84 -11.32
CA ALA A 268 -15.56 -2.16 -11.96
C ALA A 268 -16.75 -3.10 -11.72
N GLY A 269 -17.81 -2.65 -11.03
CA GLY A 269 -18.96 -3.49 -10.69
C GLY A 269 -18.61 -4.68 -9.78
N LEU A 270 -17.48 -4.61 -9.10
CA LEU A 270 -17.03 -5.66 -8.17
C LEU A 270 -17.86 -5.64 -6.88
N PRO A 271 -17.94 -6.76 -6.15
CA PRO A 271 -18.66 -6.81 -4.89
C PRO A 271 -18.15 -5.77 -3.88
N VAL A 272 -19.09 -5.15 -3.13
CA VAL A 272 -18.79 -4.18 -2.05
C VAL A 272 -18.10 -4.83 -0.84
N ARG A 273 -17.83 -6.11 -0.86
CA ARG A 273 -17.13 -6.84 0.19
C ARG A 273 -15.63 -6.87 -0.09
N LEU A 274 -14.84 -6.95 0.97
CA LEU A 274 -13.40 -7.07 0.91
C LEU A 274 -12.91 -8.54 0.92
N PRO A 275 -11.66 -8.80 0.54
CA PRO A 275 -11.04 -10.10 0.76
C PRO A 275 -11.04 -10.48 2.25
N ARG A 276 -11.13 -11.79 2.56
CA ARG A 276 -11.23 -12.30 3.94
C ARG A 276 -10.16 -11.74 4.89
N LEU A 277 -8.95 -11.50 4.40
CA LEU A 277 -7.84 -10.94 5.18
C LEU A 277 -8.06 -9.50 5.65
N TRP A 278 -9.05 -8.80 5.09
CA TRP A 278 -9.41 -7.45 5.45
C TRP A 278 -10.61 -7.36 6.40
N GLU A 279 -11.27 -8.49 6.64
CA GLU A 279 -12.44 -8.59 7.54
C GLU A 279 -12.06 -9.00 8.97
N VAL A 280 -10.76 -9.18 9.26
CA VAL A 280 -10.23 -9.66 10.56
C VAL A 280 -9.80 -8.48 11.42
#